data_da7607da0d221f6c8992b6b859baab1d
#
_entry.id   da7607da0d221f6c8992b6b859baab1d
#
_cell.length_a   1.000
_cell.length_b   1.000
_cell.length_c   1.000
_cell.angle_alpha   90.00
_cell.angle_beta   90.00
_cell.angle_gamma   90.00
#
_symmetry.space_group_name_H-M   'P 1'
#
loop_
_entity.id
_entity.type
_entity.pdbx_description
1 polymer ?
#
loop_
_entity_poly.entity_id
_entity_poly.type
_entity_poly.pdbx_seq_one_letter_code
_entity_poly.pdbx_strand_id
1 'polypeptide(L)'
;MFNIEEIKNNINSEWNIPLETQKEFRYCLCKFILNTSQKIGLSYDRTSLAMLISNFFFIKNLYFNYNKLTIGCASLLLSSKNETSQNKLAAICKEYSLIHNKGKDAEESEFQKIRENISKYELLLLKQLKYYVPQEFPYDLIYYYSALLYPDNFQEIENVAIKIANDSYFTFANNIYRNYVVALSCLVIAAKFLEIPTILDDDFRNIDNMKKIYKKDISEEEFLKALNQYDYQFMILDKGKNEEIQKMEEEDNYFNELTKYQKLYPCLKLDDLLDCVLMIMEYYEDMDNKSNFNFSVKK
;
A
#
# COMPACT_ATOMS: atom_id res chain seq x y z
N MET A 1 5.54 9.53 6.21
CA MET A 1 5.33 9.39 4.76
C MET A 1 6.44 10.10 4.05
N PHE A 2 6.83 9.59 2.90
CA PHE A 2 7.76 10.29 2.00
C PHE A 2 6.96 11.16 1.03
N ASN A 3 7.58 12.22 0.52
CA ASN A 3 7.04 12.89 -0.65
C ASN A 3 7.63 12.27 -1.94
N ILE A 4 7.02 12.59 -3.10
CA ILE A 4 7.46 12.05 -4.40
C ILE A 4 8.91 12.46 -4.71
N GLU A 5 9.32 13.67 -4.34
CA GLU A 5 10.69 14.15 -4.56
C GLU A 5 11.70 13.39 -3.72
N GLU A 6 11.39 13.09 -2.45
CA GLU A 6 12.24 12.25 -1.60
C GLU A 6 12.45 10.85 -2.15
N ILE A 7 11.46 10.31 -2.86
CA ILE A 7 11.59 9.00 -3.51
C ILE A 7 12.37 9.10 -4.82
N LYS A 8 12.10 10.12 -5.64
CA LYS A 8 12.87 10.36 -6.87
C LYS A 8 14.35 10.62 -6.58
N ASN A 9 14.61 11.35 -5.50
CA ASN A 9 15.96 11.71 -5.04
C ASN A 9 16.41 10.83 -3.86
N ASN A 10 15.98 9.56 -3.83
CA ASN A 10 16.44 8.64 -2.79
C ASN A 10 17.94 8.36 -2.93
N ILE A 11 18.53 7.80 -1.87
CA ILE A 11 19.98 7.54 -1.81
C ILE A 11 20.47 6.66 -2.98
N ASN A 12 19.64 5.77 -3.52
CA ASN A 12 20.00 4.91 -4.64
C ASN A 12 20.05 5.70 -5.96
N SER A 13 19.18 6.70 -6.13
CA SER A 13 19.22 7.63 -7.26
C SER A 13 20.44 8.55 -7.18
N GLU A 14 20.79 9.05 -5.99
CA GLU A 14 22.00 9.83 -5.75
C GLU A 14 23.27 9.06 -6.14
N TRP A 15 23.29 7.74 -5.98
CA TRP A 15 24.38 6.85 -6.40
C TRP A 15 24.24 6.38 -7.85
N ASN A 16 23.40 7.06 -8.65
CA ASN A 16 23.20 6.78 -10.09
C ASN A 16 22.76 5.33 -10.39
N ILE A 17 22.00 4.69 -9.48
CA ILE A 17 21.41 3.39 -9.79
C ILE A 17 20.22 3.61 -10.73
N PRO A 18 20.23 3.01 -11.93
CA PRO A 18 19.15 3.18 -12.90
C PRO A 18 17.77 2.85 -12.31
N LEU A 19 16.75 3.61 -12.68
CA LEU A 19 15.39 3.43 -12.17
C LEU A 19 14.87 2.00 -12.41
N GLU A 20 15.16 1.42 -13.58
CA GLU A 20 14.78 0.04 -13.90
C GLU A 20 15.41 -0.96 -12.93
N THR A 21 16.68 -0.77 -12.57
CA THR A 21 17.36 -1.62 -11.58
C THR A 21 16.71 -1.47 -10.19
N GLN A 22 16.29 -0.26 -9.82
CA GLN A 22 15.58 -0.03 -8.56
C GLN A 22 14.20 -0.70 -8.56
N LYS A 23 13.44 -0.62 -9.66
CA LYS A 23 12.16 -1.30 -9.85
C LYS A 23 12.33 -2.83 -9.76
N GLU A 24 13.34 -3.37 -10.45
CA GLU A 24 13.63 -4.81 -10.43
C GLU A 24 14.03 -5.30 -9.03
N PHE A 25 14.89 -4.55 -8.35
CA PHE A 25 15.30 -4.89 -6.98
C PHE A 25 14.08 -4.97 -6.05
N ARG A 26 13.21 -3.96 -6.08
CA ARG A 26 12.00 -3.90 -5.28
C ARG A 26 11.05 -5.05 -5.62
N TYR A 27 10.82 -5.30 -6.91
CA TYR A 27 9.99 -6.41 -7.36
C TYR A 27 10.50 -7.75 -6.80
N CYS A 28 11.79 -8.03 -6.95
CA CYS A 28 12.39 -9.26 -6.43
C CYS A 28 12.26 -9.39 -4.91
N LEU A 29 12.42 -8.29 -4.17
CA LEU A 29 12.28 -8.24 -2.72
C LEU A 29 10.83 -8.51 -2.30
N CYS A 30 9.86 -7.79 -2.87
CA CYS A 30 8.44 -7.97 -2.56
C CYS A 30 7.95 -9.37 -2.95
N LYS A 31 8.40 -9.89 -4.09
CA LYS A 31 8.11 -11.26 -4.52
C LYS A 31 8.64 -12.31 -3.55
N PHE A 32 9.86 -12.11 -3.05
CA PHE A 32 10.42 -12.96 -2.00
C PHE A 32 9.58 -12.92 -0.73
N ILE A 33 9.22 -11.72 -0.26
CA ILE A 33 8.38 -11.53 0.94
C ILE A 33 7.03 -12.24 0.75
N LEU A 34 6.36 -12.03 -0.38
CA LEU A 34 5.08 -12.66 -0.70
C LEU A 34 5.17 -14.19 -0.66
N ASN A 35 6.14 -14.75 -1.39
CA ASN A 35 6.31 -16.20 -1.46
C ASN A 35 6.63 -16.82 -0.09
N THR A 36 7.49 -16.14 0.70
CA THR A 36 7.86 -16.61 2.03
C THR A 36 6.66 -16.52 2.99
N SER A 37 5.93 -15.41 2.97
CA SER A 37 4.75 -15.21 3.83
C SER A 37 3.67 -16.27 3.59
N GLN A 38 3.41 -16.61 2.33
CA GLN A 38 2.46 -17.67 1.96
C GLN A 38 2.87 -19.04 2.53
N LYS A 39 4.15 -19.39 2.44
CA LYS A 39 4.67 -20.65 2.96
C LYS A 39 4.61 -20.76 4.49
N ILE A 40 4.83 -19.65 5.19
CA ILE A 40 4.77 -19.61 6.66
C ILE A 40 3.37 -19.27 7.20
N GLY A 41 2.38 -19.11 6.32
CA GLY A 41 0.97 -18.86 6.68
C GLY A 41 0.76 -17.53 7.37
N LEU A 42 1.31 -16.42 6.85
CA LEU A 42 1.00 -15.06 7.31
C LEU A 42 -0.22 -14.53 6.59
N SER A 43 -0.99 -13.69 7.29
CA SER A 43 -2.11 -12.96 6.70
C SER A 43 -1.64 -11.95 5.65
N TYR A 44 -2.56 -11.51 4.79
CA TYR A 44 -2.26 -10.50 3.77
C TYR A 44 -1.79 -9.18 4.40
N ASP A 45 -2.41 -8.73 5.49
CA ASP A 45 -2.04 -7.51 6.19
C ASP A 45 -0.57 -7.55 6.66
N ARG A 46 -0.15 -8.68 7.23
CA ARG A 46 1.23 -8.87 7.70
C ARG A 46 2.22 -8.93 6.56
N THR A 47 1.82 -9.55 5.46
CA THR A 47 2.61 -9.59 4.22
C THR A 47 2.80 -8.18 3.67
N SER A 48 1.73 -7.42 3.55
CA SER A 48 1.72 -6.03 3.08
C SER A 48 2.56 -5.12 3.98
N LEU A 49 2.43 -5.30 5.30
CA LEU A 49 3.26 -4.58 6.27
C LEU A 49 4.75 -4.89 6.10
N ALA A 50 5.11 -6.15 5.86
CA ALA A 50 6.52 -6.53 5.63
C ALA A 50 7.06 -5.88 4.35
N MET A 51 6.27 -5.83 3.27
CA MET A 51 6.64 -5.13 2.04
C MET A 51 6.80 -3.63 2.27
N LEU A 52 5.85 -2.99 2.99
CA LEU A 52 5.90 -1.57 3.33
C LEU A 52 7.17 -1.22 4.12
N ILE A 53 7.50 -2.00 5.15
CA ILE A 53 8.69 -1.81 5.98
C ILE A 53 9.97 -1.97 5.15
N SER A 54 10.04 -2.99 4.31
CA SER A 54 11.23 -3.24 3.48
C SER A 54 11.43 -2.14 2.43
N ASN A 55 10.36 -1.67 1.79
CA ASN A 55 10.40 -0.53 0.88
C ASN A 55 10.88 0.74 1.58
N PHE A 56 10.30 1.03 2.77
CA PHE A 56 10.73 2.16 3.62
C PHE A 56 12.23 2.11 3.93
N PHE A 57 12.74 0.92 4.25
CA PHE A 57 14.15 0.73 4.55
C PHE A 57 15.04 1.08 3.37
N PHE A 58 14.72 0.60 2.18
CA PHE A 58 15.54 0.80 0.99
C PHE A 58 15.34 2.15 0.28
N ILE A 59 14.36 2.95 0.67
CA ILE A 59 14.33 4.37 0.31
C ILE A 59 15.47 5.13 1.00
N LYS A 60 15.83 4.72 2.22
CA LYS A 60 16.85 5.39 3.05
C LYS A 60 18.22 4.73 3.02
N ASN A 61 18.35 3.55 2.45
CA ASN A 61 19.59 2.76 2.49
C ASN A 61 19.95 2.24 1.11
N LEU A 62 21.26 2.23 0.83
CA LEU A 62 21.79 1.69 -0.41
C LEU A 62 21.55 0.19 -0.54
N TYR A 63 21.11 -0.24 -1.72
CA TYR A 63 20.85 -1.64 -2.03
C TYR A 63 22.07 -2.57 -1.81
N PHE A 64 23.27 -2.06 -2.07
CA PHE A 64 24.51 -2.86 -1.98
C PHE A 64 24.98 -3.10 -0.56
N ASN A 65 24.57 -2.28 0.40
CA ASN A 65 25.05 -2.36 1.78
C ASN A 65 24.33 -3.44 2.59
N TYR A 66 23.23 -3.98 2.06
CA TYR A 66 22.38 -4.91 2.79
C TYR A 66 21.92 -6.07 1.93
N ASN A 67 21.91 -7.26 2.50
CA ASN A 67 21.32 -8.42 1.83
C ASN A 67 19.78 -8.29 1.83
N LYS A 68 19.20 -8.21 0.63
CA LYS A 68 17.75 -8.02 0.45
C LYS A 68 16.92 -9.13 1.10
N LEU A 69 17.40 -10.38 1.07
CA LEU A 69 16.68 -11.52 1.66
C LEU A 69 16.65 -11.40 3.19
N THR A 70 17.77 -11.01 3.81
CA THR A 70 17.84 -10.81 5.25
C THR A 70 16.92 -9.67 5.71
N ILE A 71 16.89 -8.55 4.98
CA ILE A 71 15.96 -7.44 5.27
C ILE A 71 14.51 -7.89 5.08
N GLY A 72 14.19 -8.62 4.01
CA GLY A 72 12.86 -9.18 3.80
C GLY A 72 12.42 -10.11 4.94
N CYS A 73 13.30 -11.00 5.40
CA CYS A 73 13.03 -11.87 6.55
C CYS A 73 12.86 -11.09 7.87
N ALA A 74 13.67 -10.07 8.10
CA ALA A 74 13.53 -9.21 9.28
C ALA A 74 12.21 -8.42 9.25
N SER A 75 11.79 -7.96 8.06
CA SER A 75 10.50 -7.29 7.87
C SER A 75 9.32 -8.24 8.12
N LEU A 76 9.40 -9.49 7.65
CA LEU A 76 8.42 -10.55 7.95
C LEU A 76 8.36 -10.87 9.44
N LEU A 77 9.51 -10.97 10.11
CA LEU A 77 9.57 -11.20 11.55
C LEU A 77 8.89 -10.05 12.31
N LEU A 78 9.22 -8.81 11.96
CA LEU A 78 8.66 -7.63 12.61
C LEU A 78 7.14 -7.53 12.39
N SER A 79 6.66 -7.78 11.17
CA SER A 79 5.24 -7.73 10.85
C SER A 79 4.44 -8.84 11.54
N SER A 80 5.05 -9.99 11.81
CA SER A 80 4.37 -11.16 12.39
C SER A 80 4.19 -11.10 13.91
N LYS A 81 4.80 -10.14 14.61
CA LYS A 81 4.80 -10.11 16.09
C LYS A 81 3.43 -9.94 16.72
N ASN A 82 2.46 -9.41 16.03
CA ASN A 82 1.08 -9.27 16.52
C ASN A 82 0.23 -10.53 16.27
N GLU A 83 0.78 -11.54 15.60
CA GLU A 83 0.11 -12.85 15.47
C GLU A 83 0.55 -13.78 16.61
N THR A 84 -0.41 -14.51 17.16
CA THR A 84 -0.25 -15.35 18.37
C THR A 84 0.64 -16.58 18.19
N SER A 85 1.19 -16.84 17.02
CA SER A 85 2.00 -18.04 16.75
C SER A 85 3.49 -17.84 17.12
N GLN A 86 3.94 -18.57 18.11
CA GLN A 86 5.27 -18.46 18.74
C GLN A 86 6.47 -18.86 17.87
N ASN A 87 6.29 -19.44 16.68
CA ASN A 87 7.39 -20.07 15.92
C ASN A 87 7.71 -19.43 14.56
N LYS A 88 7.26 -18.19 14.29
CA LYS A 88 7.49 -17.56 12.97
C LYS A 88 8.96 -17.35 12.66
N LEU A 89 9.81 -17.01 13.65
CA LEU A 89 11.24 -16.84 13.42
C LEU A 89 11.89 -18.11 12.89
N ALA A 90 11.61 -19.27 13.47
CA ALA A 90 12.16 -20.54 12.99
C ALA A 90 11.71 -20.87 11.57
N ALA A 91 10.43 -20.65 11.26
CA ALA A 91 9.88 -20.86 9.92
C ALA A 91 10.53 -19.91 8.89
N ILE A 92 10.69 -18.63 9.24
CA ILE A 92 11.36 -17.64 8.39
C ILE A 92 12.82 -18.03 8.15
N CYS A 93 13.54 -18.43 9.18
CA CYS A 93 14.94 -18.88 9.06
C CYS A 93 15.05 -20.10 8.15
N LYS A 94 14.11 -21.05 8.24
CA LYS A 94 14.09 -22.22 7.38
C LYS A 94 13.90 -21.84 5.91
N GLU A 95 12.92 -21.00 5.60
CA GLU A 95 12.70 -20.54 4.22
C GLU A 95 13.90 -19.74 3.68
N TYR A 96 14.52 -18.90 4.51
CA TYR A 96 15.76 -18.22 4.13
C TYR A 96 16.87 -19.21 3.79
N SER A 97 17.09 -20.22 4.64
CA SER A 97 18.16 -21.21 4.44
C SER A 97 17.95 -22.03 3.17
N LEU A 98 16.72 -22.45 2.90
CA LEU A 98 16.38 -23.19 1.69
C LEU A 98 16.68 -22.40 0.41
N ILE A 99 16.42 -21.10 0.41
CA ILE A 99 16.70 -20.22 -0.73
C ILE A 99 18.21 -19.97 -0.85
N HIS A 100 18.88 -19.68 0.27
CA HIS A 100 20.33 -19.40 0.31
C HIS A 100 21.14 -20.62 -0.10
N ASN A 101 20.76 -21.81 0.39
CA ASN A 101 21.46 -23.07 0.19
C ASN A 101 20.91 -23.89 -0.98
N LYS A 102 20.17 -23.25 -1.92
CA LYS A 102 19.63 -23.90 -3.14
C LYS A 102 18.83 -25.16 -2.85
N GLY A 103 17.95 -25.11 -1.85
CA GLY A 103 17.03 -26.19 -1.50
C GLY A 103 17.58 -27.19 -0.47
N LYS A 104 18.76 -26.93 0.13
CA LYS A 104 19.29 -27.75 1.21
C LYS A 104 19.04 -27.11 2.56
N ASP A 105 18.73 -27.91 3.57
CA ASP A 105 18.63 -27.42 4.93
C ASP A 105 20.02 -26.97 5.43
N ALA A 106 20.05 -25.89 6.23
CA ALA A 106 21.27 -25.41 6.87
C ALA A 106 21.69 -26.33 8.02
N GLU A 107 23.00 -26.42 8.27
CA GLU A 107 23.50 -27.00 9.51
C GLU A 107 23.11 -26.14 10.71
N GLU A 108 23.01 -26.75 11.90
CA GLU A 108 22.56 -26.07 13.12
C GLU A 108 23.36 -24.80 13.42
N SER A 109 24.68 -24.83 13.21
CA SER A 109 25.57 -23.68 13.42
C SER A 109 25.27 -22.52 12.44
N GLU A 110 24.94 -22.84 11.21
CA GLU A 110 24.55 -21.87 10.18
C GLU A 110 23.15 -21.33 10.47
N PHE A 111 22.22 -22.19 10.86
CA PHE A 111 20.87 -21.81 11.23
C PHE A 111 20.86 -20.80 12.39
N GLN A 112 21.69 -21.01 13.40
CA GLN A 112 21.86 -20.09 14.52
C GLN A 112 22.38 -18.72 14.06
N LYS A 113 23.37 -18.67 13.15
CA LYS A 113 23.86 -17.41 12.56
C LYS A 113 22.79 -16.66 11.75
N ILE A 114 21.98 -17.40 10.98
CA ILE A 114 20.85 -16.83 10.24
C ILE A 114 19.87 -16.18 11.22
N ARG A 115 19.50 -16.88 12.27
CA ARG A 115 18.60 -16.42 13.34
C ARG A 115 19.08 -15.13 13.99
N GLU A 116 20.36 -15.10 14.40
CA GLU A 116 20.98 -13.92 15.00
C GLU A 116 20.99 -12.72 14.04
N ASN A 117 21.33 -12.96 12.79
CA ASN A 117 21.31 -11.92 11.76
C ASN A 117 19.91 -11.33 11.55
N ILE A 118 18.89 -12.16 11.35
CA ILE A 118 17.53 -11.70 11.16
C ILE A 118 17.05 -10.88 12.36
N SER A 119 17.33 -11.35 13.59
CA SER A 119 16.96 -10.61 14.81
C SER A 119 17.69 -9.27 14.94
N LYS A 120 18.97 -9.22 14.54
CA LYS A 120 19.74 -7.98 14.52
C LYS A 120 19.14 -6.96 13.54
N TYR A 121 18.77 -7.39 12.34
CA TYR A 121 18.17 -6.50 11.35
C TYR A 121 16.74 -6.11 11.71
N GLU A 122 15.99 -6.94 12.38
CA GLU A 122 14.68 -6.56 12.95
C GLU A 122 14.82 -5.35 13.90
N LEU A 123 15.81 -5.39 14.80
CA LEU A 123 16.07 -4.25 15.69
C LEU A 123 16.49 -3.00 14.92
N LEU A 124 17.26 -3.15 13.84
CA LEU A 124 17.64 -2.04 12.97
C LEU A 124 16.42 -1.42 12.30
N LEU A 125 15.50 -2.24 11.76
CA LEU A 125 14.25 -1.79 11.16
C LEU A 125 13.40 -1.02 12.17
N LEU A 126 13.22 -1.55 13.38
CA LEU A 126 12.48 -0.89 14.46
C LEU A 126 13.05 0.48 14.79
N LYS A 127 14.39 0.59 14.90
CA LYS A 127 15.06 1.87 15.16
C LYS A 127 14.83 2.88 14.03
N GLN A 128 14.91 2.44 12.76
CA GLN A 128 14.67 3.32 11.61
C GLN A 128 13.21 3.77 11.50
N LEU A 129 12.27 2.93 11.92
CA LEU A 129 10.85 3.25 12.04
C LEU A 129 10.54 4.10 13.29
N LYS A 130 11.57 4.49 14.08
CA LYS A 130 11.40 5.19 15.37
C LYS A 130 10.42 4.46 16.30
N TYR A 131 10.43 3.13 16.27
CA TYR A 131 9.52 2.22 17.02
C TYR A 131 8.03 2.37 16.69
N TYR A 132 7.68 3.09 15.63
CA TYR A 132 6.31 3.18 15.12
C TYR A 132 6.12 2.23 13.95
N VAL A 133 5.34 1.17 14.15
CA VAL A 133 4.97 0.21 13.11
C VAL A 133 3.53 0.51 12.69
N PRO A 134 3.28 0.87 11.41
CA PRO A 134 1.92 1.13 10.93
C PRO A 134 1.00 -0.06 11.16
N GLN A 135 -0.25 0.21 11.56
CA GLN A 135 -1.26 -0.82 11.79
C GLN A 135 -2.46 -0.69 10.85
N GLU A 136 -2.49 0.37 10.05
CA GLU A 136 -3.59 0.71 9.17
C GLU A 136 -3.25 0.33 7.74
N PHE A 137 -4.25 -0.18 7.03
CA PHE A 137 -4.14 -0.65 5.65
C PHE A 137 -5.28 -0.09 4.81
N PRO A 138 -5.17 -0.04 3.48
CA PRO A 138 -6.24 0.46 2.62
C PRO A 138 -7.45 -0.48 2.54
N TYR A 139 -7.38 -1.72 3.04
CA TYR A 139 -8.42 -2.75 2.84
C TYR A 139 -9.78 -2.39 3.43
N ASP A 140 -9.81 -1.93 4.69
CA ASP A 140 -11.06 -1.54 5.35
C ASP A 140 -11.71 -0.35 4.64
N LEU A 141 -10.88 0.57 4.13
CA LEU A 141 -11.34 1.72 3.36
C LEU A 141 -11.87 1.30 1.97
N ILE A 142 -11.23 0.32 1.32
CA ILE A 142 -11.74 -0.25 0.06
C ILE A 142 -13.12 -0.84 0.27
N TYR A 143 -13.30 -1.67 1.32
CA TYR A 143 -14.61 -2.23 1.65
C TYR A 143 -15.67 -1.14 1.84
N TYR A 144 -15.34 -0.15 2.67
CA TYR A 144 -16.25 0.95 2.98
C TYR A 144 -16.61 1.79 1.74
N TYR A 145 -15.62 2.18 0.94
CA TYR A 145 -15.84 3.01 -0.25
C TYR A 145 -16.49 2.24 -1.39
N SER A 146 -16.22 0.95 -1.56
CA SER A 146 -16.90 0.15 -2.58
C SER A 146 -18.39 0.06 -2.30
N ALA A 147 -18.79 -0.18 -1.04
CA ALA A 147 -20.19 -0.19 -0.64
C ALA A 147 -20.87 1.18 -0.79
N LEU A 148 -20.12 2.27 -0.54
CA LEU A 148 -20.64 3.62 -0.58
C LEU A 148 -20.75 4.18 -2.02
N LEU A 149 -19.72 3.96 -2.83
CA LEU A 149 -19.60 4.55 -4.16
C LEU A 149 -20.25 3.68 -5.24
N TYR A 150 -20.31 2.37 -5.02
CA TYR A 150 -20.74 1.38 -6.01
C TYR A 150 -21.71 0.33 -5.39
N PRO A 151 -22.85 0.76 -4.82
CA PRO A 151 -23.74 -0.14 -4.07
C PRO A 151 -24.27 -1.31 -4.90
N ASP A 152 -24.50 -1.12 -6.20
CA ASP A 152 -25.00 -2.16 -7.10
C ASP A 152 -23.92 -3.17 -7.54
N ASN A 153 -22.64 -2.77 -7.56
CA ASN A 153 -21.50 -3.59 -8.02
C ASN A 153 -20.44 -3.78 -6.92
N PHE A 154 -20.82 -3.56 -5.67
CA PHE A 154 -19.85 -3.42 -4.60
C PHE A 154 -18.93 -4.63 -4.45
N GLN A 155 -19.45 -5.86 -4.51
CA GLN A 155 -18.66 -7.08 -4.32
C GLN A 155 -17.64 -7.32 -5.44
N GLU A 156 -18.01 -7.03 -6.69
CA GLU A 156 -17.10 -7.18 -7.83
C GLU A 156 -15.96 -6.18 -7.77
N ILE A 157 -16.29 -4.91 -7.51
CA ILE A 157 -15.32 -3.82 -7.40
C ILE A 157 -14.40 -4.04 -6.21
N GLU A 158 -14.93 -4.41 -5.05
CA GLU A 158 -14.17 -4.72 -3.84
C GLU A 158 -13.14 -5.82 -4.12
N ASN A 159 -13.57 -6.95 -4.70
CA ASN A 159 -12.70 -8.08 -4.98
C ASN A 159 -11.54 -7.73 -5.93
N VAL A 160 -11.80 -6.90 -6.94
CA VAL A 160 -10.75 -6.43 -7.86
C VAL A 160 -9.87 -5.40 -7.17
N ALA A 161 -10.44 -4.42 -6.46
CA ALA A 161 -9.68 -3.37 -5.77
C ALA A 161 -8.75 -3.93 -4.69
N ILE A 162 -9.16 -4.97 -3.94
CA ILE A 162 -8.30 -5.65 -2.96
C ILE A 162 -7.08 -6.29 -3.65
N LYS A 163 -7.25 -6.91 -4.82
CA LYS A 163 -6.13 -7.46 -5.58
C LYS A 163 -5.16 -6.36 -6.02
N ILE A 164 -5.71 -5.25 -6.53
CA ILE A 164 -4.91 -4.08 -6.92
C ILE A 164 -4.18 -3.48 -5.71
N ALA A 165 -4.84 -3.43 -4.54
CA ALA A 165 -4.21 -2.97 -3.30
C ALA A 165 -3.05 -3.88 -2.87
N ASN A 166 -3.18 -5.19 -3.01
CA ASN A 166 -2.06 -6.12 -2.78
C ASN A 166 -0.89 -5.84 -3.72
N ASP A 167 -1.18 -5.58 -5.00
CA ASP A 167 -0.16 -5.30 -6.01
C ASP A 167 0.47 -3.91 -5.82
N SER A 168 -0.25 -2.94 -5.25
CA SER A 168 0.27 -1.60 -4.97
C SER A 168 1.49 -1.60 -4.05
N TYR A 169 1.68 -2.63 -3.20
CA TYR A 169 2.87 -2.78 -2.35
C TYR A 169 4.15 -3.14 -3.12
N PHE A 170 4.03 -3.52 -4.39
CA PHE A 170 5.19 -3.65 -5.29
C PHE A 170 5.66 -2.29 -5.80
N THR A 171 4.92 -1.23 -5.54
CA THR A 171 5.26 0.16 -5.85
C THR A 171 5.65 0.93 -4.58
N PHE A 172 5.87 2.22 -4.69
CA PHE A 172 6.03 3.12 -3.54
C PHE A 172 4.72 3.80 -3.11
N ALA A 173 3.59 3.47 -3.74
CA ALA A 173 2.31 4.13 -3.47
C ALA A 173 1.99 4.18 -1.97
N ASN A 174 2.09 3.04 -1.29
CA ASN A 174 1.82 2.93 0.15
C ASN A 174 2.87 3.61 1.05
N ASN A 175 4.02 4.03 0.52
CA ASN A 175 5.04 4.77 1.25
C ASN A 175 4.87 6.30 1.10
N ILE A 176 4.19 6.74 0.02
CA ILE A 176 3.97 8.15 -0.34
C ILE A 176 2.60 8.62 0.10
N TYR A 177 1.56 7.89 -0.32
CA TYR A 177 0.18 8.31 -0.17
C TYR A 177 -0.45 7.73 1.09
N ARG A 178 -1.45 8.45 1.60
CA ARG A 178 -2.27 7.97 2.71
C ARG A 178 -3.17 6.82 2.26
N ASN A 179 -3.57 5.96 3.18
CA ASN A 179 -4.36 4.77 2.89
C ASN A 179 -5.66 5.06 2.14
N TYR A 180 -6.32 6.20 2.40
CA TYR A 180 -7.54 6.59 1.69
C TYR A 180 -7.27 6.95 0.21
N VAL A 181 -6.13 7.57 -0.10
CA VAL A 181 -5.72 7.86 -1.48
C VAL A 181 -5.47 6.55 -2.22
N VAL A 182 -4.70 5.63 -1.61
CA VAL A 182 -4.43 4.32 -2.19
C VAL A 182 -5.72 3.52 -2.39
N ALA A 183 -6.62 3.52 -1.40
CA ALA A 183 -7.90 2.82 -1.49
C ALA A 183 -8.77 3.35 -2.64
N LEU A 184 -8.90 4.68 -2.75
CA LEU A 184 -9.66 5.31 -3.85
C LEU A 184 -9.00 5.06 -5.20
N SER A 185 -7.66 5.10 -5.29
CA SER A 185 -6.92 4.76 -6.52
C SER A 185 -7.17 3.33 -6.97
N CYS A 186 -7.17 2.38 -6.02
CA CYS A 186 -7.49 0.98 -6.32
C CYS A 186 -8.92 0.81 -6.82
N LEU A 187 -9.89 1.56 -6.26
CA LEU A 187 -11.27 1.54 -6.71
C LEU A 187 -11.46 2.15 -8.10
N VAL A 188 -10.75 3.24 -8.40
CA VAL A 188 -10.76 3.85 -9.75
C VAL A 188 -10.25 2.85 -10.78
N ILE A 189 -9.12 2.20 -10.51
CA ILE A 189 -8.54 1.19 -11.43
C ILE A 189 -9.48 0.00 -11.56
N ALA A 190 -10.07 -0.49 -10.45
CA ALA A 190 -11.01 -1.60 -10.45
C ALA A 190 -12.27 -1.30 -11.27
N ALA A 191 -12.85 -0.10 -11.09
CA ALA A 191 -14.03 0.31 -11.85
C ALA A 191 -13.72 0.44 -13.34
N LYS A 192 -12.58 1.03 -13.71
CA LYS A 192 -12.13 1.08 -15.12
C LYS A 192 -11.93 -0.31 -15.70
N PHE A 193 -11.35 -1.23 -14.95
CA PHE A 193 -11.15 -2.62 -15.38
C PHE A 193 -12.48 -3.36 -15.62
N LEU A 194 -13.50 -3.05 -14.82
CA LEU A 194 -14.85 -3.63 -14.93
C LEU A 194 -15.78 -2.85 -15.88
N GLU A 195 -15.26 -1.83 -16.57
CA GLU A 195 -16.03 -0.93 -17.44
C GLU A 195 -17.20 -0.21 -16.72
N ILE A 196 -17.05 0.02 -15.41
CA ILE A 196 -17.99 0.73 -14.58
C ILE A 196 -17.59 2.21 -14.54
N PRO A 197 -18.57 3.17 -14.63
CA PRO A 197 -18.25 4.58 -14.54
C PRO A 197 -17.47 4.90 -13.27
N THR A 198 -16.38 5.64 -13.44
CA THR A 198 -15.49 5.97 -12.33
C THR A 198 -15.82 7.32 -11.78
N ILE A 199 -15.33 7.52 -10.62
CA ILE A 199 -15.33 8.76 -9.89
C ILE A 199 -14.59 9.90 -10.61
N LEU A 200 -13.78 9.60 -11.59
CA LEU A 200 -13.09 10.57 -12.43
C LEU A 200 -13.89 10.97 -13.67
N ASP A 201 -14.96 10.25 -13.98
CA ASP A 201 -15.79 10.53 -15.15
C ASP A 201 -16.77 11.69 -14.87
N ASP A 202 -17.02 12.53 -15.87
CA ASP A 202 -17.83 13.75 -15.71
C ASP A 202 -19.28 13.48 -15.25
N ASP A 203 -19.85 12.31 -15.62
CA ASP A 203 -21.18 11.89 -15.20
C ASP A 203 -21.29 11.66 -13.68
N PHE A 204 -20.20 11.36 -13.02
CA PHE A 204 -20.14 11.23 -11.56
C PHE A 204 -20.07 12.57 -10.83
N ARG A 205 -19.77 13.65 -11.54
CA ARG A 205 -19.74 15.01 -10.98
C ARG A 205 -21.14 15.59 -10.80
N ASN A 206 -22.16 14.97 -11.43
CA ASN A 206 -23.55 15.46 -11.38
C ASN A 206 -24.29 14.83 -10.19
N ILE A 207 -24.55 15.65 -9.16
CA ILE A 207 -25.25 15.28 -7.90
C ILE A 207 -26.62 14.65 -8.15
N ASP A 208 -27.33 15.03 -9.22
CA ASP A 208 -28.67 14.52 -9.53
C ASP A 208 -28.66 13.07 -10.07
N ASN A 209 -27.59 12.65 -10.75
CA ASN A 209 -27.42 11.27 -11.16
C ASN A 209 -27.11 10.36 -9.96
N MET A 210 -26.51 10.92 -8.94
CA MET A 210 -26.18 10.22 -7.70
C MET A 210 -27.41 9.90 -6.85
N LYS A 211 -28.42 10.77 -6.80
CA LYS A 211 -29.70 10.49 -6.13
C LYS A 211 -30.47 9.34 -6.79
N LYS A 212 -30.22 9.08 -8.10
CA LYS A 212 -30.80 7.93 -8.81
C LYS A 212 -30.10 6.61 -8.50
N ILE A 213 -28.80 6.66 -8.22
CA ILE A 213 -27.98 5.48 -7.85
C ILE A 213 -28.26 5.10 -6.39
N TYR A 214 -28.44 6.08 -5.51
CA TYR A 214 -28.81 5.84 -4.11
C TYR A 214 -30.33 5.71 -3.97
N LYS A 215 -30.87 4.53 -4.22
CA LYS A 215 -32.27 4.16 -3.96
C LYS A 215 -32.66 4.14 -2.48
N LYS A 216 -31.81 4.57 -1.56
CA LYS A 216 -32.12 4.75 -0.14
C LYS A 216 -32.07 6.23 0.19
N ASP A 217 -33.17 6.73 0.77
CA ASP A 217 -33.26 8.02 1.44
C ASP A 217 -32.37 8.04 2.71
N ILE A 218 -31.06 8.05 2.48
CA ILE A 218 -30.10 8.43 3.53
C ILE A 218 -29.99 9.94 3.42
N SER A 219 -30.35 10.67 4.47
CA SER A 219 -30.19 12.10 4.48
C SER A 219 -28.72 12.48 4.38
N GLU A 220 -28.42 13.61 3.74
CA GLU A 220 -27.05 14.12 3.60
C GLU A 220 -26.37 14.27 4.96
N GLU A 221 -27.14 14.57 6.03
CA GLU A 221 -26.65 14.64 7.41
C GLU A 221 -26.29 13.28 8.00
N GLU A 222 -27.02 12.23 7.72
CA GLU A 222 -26.70 10.87 8.18
C GLU A 222 -25.45 10.31 7.48
N PHE A 223 -25.31 10.64 6.20
CA PHE A 223 -24.14 10.32 5.40
C PHE A 223 -22.87 11.02 5.92
N LEU A 224 -22.98 12.33 6.18
CA LEU A 224 -21.88 13.11 6.76
C LEU A 224 -21.57 12.71 8.21
N LYS A 225 -22.58 12.31 9.00
CA LYS A 225 -22.35 11.77 10.37
C LYS A 225 -21.62 10.44 10.36
N ALA A 226 -21.96 9.54 9.45
CA ALA A 226 -21.25 8.26 9.33
C ALA A 226 -19.79 8.47 8.88
N LEU A 227 -19.54 9.41 7.97
CA LEU A 227 -18.20 9.83 7.57
C LEU A 227 -17.42 10.45 8.73
N ASN A 228 -18.01 11.42 9.43
CA ASN A 228 -17.37 12.11 10.55
C ASN A 228 -17.08 11.18 11.73
N GLN A 229 -17.86 10.12 11.93
CA GLN A 229 -17.65 9.19 13.03
C GLN A 229 -16.41 8.30 12.80
N TYR A 230 -16.08 7.98 11.54
CA TYR A 230 -14.83 7.31 11.16
C TYR A 230 -13.64 8.29 11.12
N ASP A 231 -13.83 9.50 10.59
CA ASP A 231 -12.80 10.55 10.55
C ASP A 231 -12.38 11.04 11.94
N TYR A 232 -13.28 11.04 12.93
CA TYR A 232 -12.95 11.50 14.28
C TYR A 232 -11.89 10.62 14.96
N GLN A 233 -11.84 9.34 14.66
CA GLN A 233 -10.77 8.46 15.16
C GLN A 233 -9.43 8.72 14.44
N PHE A 234 -9.46 9.09 13.16
CA PHE A 234 -8.27 9.42 12.36
C PHE A 234 -7.73 10.83 12.62
N MET A 235 -8.61 11.82 12.79
CA MET A 235 -8.24 13.23 13.07
C MET A 235 -7.56 13.42 14.43
N ILE A 236 -7.83 12.58 15.44
CA ILE A 236 -7.18 12.66 16.76
C ILE A 236 -5.67 12.41 16.66
N LEU A 237 -5.21 11.66 15.64
CA LEU A 237 -3.78 11.39 15.43
C LEU A 237 -3.02 12.49 14.67
N ASP A 238 -3.71 13.43 13.99
CA ASP A 238 -3.09 14.51 13.19
C ASP A 238 -3.36 15.91 13.78
N LYS A 239 -3.28 16.05 15.10
CA LYS A 239 -3.51 17.32 15.84
C LYS A 239 -2.61 18.50 15.44
N GLY A 240 -1.73 18.35 14.46
CA GLY A 240 -0.83 19.40 13.99
C GLY A 240 -1.38 20.34 12.90
N LYS A 241 -2.56 20.06 12.31
CA LYS A 241 -3.10 20.81 11.16
C LYS A 241 -4.47 21.47 11.38
N ASN A 242 -4.94 21.54 12.62
CA ASN A 242 -6.28 22.06 12.94
C ASN A 242 -6.51 23.54 12.57
N GLU A 243 -5.47 24.34 12.36
CA GLU A 243 -5.63 25.75 11.98
C GLU A 243 -6.01 25.97 10.51
N GLU A 244 -5.63 25.04 9.62
CA GLU A 244 -6.03 25.10 8.19
C GLU A 244 -7.47 24.64 7.98
N ILE A 245 -7.93 23.65 8.74
CA ILE A 245 -9.30 23.10 8.62
C ILE A 245 -10.34 24.10 9.15
N GLN A 246 -10.07 24.80 10.25
CA GLN A 246 -10.96 25.85 10.78
C GLN A 246 -11.13 27.04 9.82
N LYS A 247 -10.11 27.39 9.04
CA LYS A 247 -10.22 28.43 8.02
C LYS A 247 -11.05 28.00 6.80
N MET A 248 -11.15 26.70 6.53
CA MET A 248 -11.97 26.16 5.43
C MET A 248 -13.46 26.08 5.77
N GLU A 249 -13.83 26.00 7.05
CA GLU A 249 -15.23 25.98 7.51
C GLU A 249 -15.92 27.36 7.45
N GLU A 250 -15.17 28.45 7.35
CA GLU A 250 -15.72 29.82 7.30
C GLU A 250 -16.10 30.29 5.89
N GLU A 251 -15.82 29.50 4.83
CA GLU A 251 -16.18 29.86 3.45
C GLU A 251 -17.30 28.96 2.89
N ASP A 252 -18.53 29.20 3.28
CA ASP A 252 -19.77 28.50 2.80
C ASP A 252 -19.89 28.40 1.26
N ASN A 253 -19.25 29.26 0.50
CA ASN A 253 -19.23 29.23 -0.95
C ASN A 253 -18.27 28.18 -1.54
N TYR A 254 -17.22 27.82 -0.83
CA TYR A 254 -16.24 26.85 -1.32
C TYR A 254 -16.77 25.41 -1.29
N PHE A 255 -17.68 25.10 -0.35
CA PHE A 255 -18.28 23.77 -0.19
C PHE A 255 -19.18 23.35 -1.36
N ASN A 256 -19.75 24.29 -2.10
CA ASN A 256 -20.62 24.01 -3.24
C ASN A 256 -19.86 23.68 -4.53
N GLU A 257 -18.58 24.09 -4.64
CA GLU A 257 -17.74 23.82 -5.81
C GLU A 257 -16.87 22.56 -5.63
N LEU A 258 -16.81 21.98 -4.42
CA LEU A 258 -16.02 20.79 -4.16
C LEU A 258 -16.60 19.56 -4.86
N THR A 259 -15.75 18.80 -5.52
CA THR A 259 -16.12 17.49 -6.05
C THR A 259 -16.56 16.57 -4.89
N LYS A 260 -17.34 15.54 -5.17
CA LYS A 260 -17.83 14.59 -4.17
C LYS A 260 -16.73 13.98 -3.31
N TYR A 261 -15.51 13.86 -3.84
CA TYR A 261 -14.34 13.33 -3.11
C TYR A 261 -13.74 14.33 -2.16
N GLN A 262 -13.74 15.59 -2.57
CA GLN A 262 -13.32 16.68 -1.69
C GLN A 262 -14.31 16.85 -0.54
N LYS A 263 -15.61 16.54 -0.77
CA LYS A 263 -16.61 16.45 0.30
C LYS A 263 -16.40 15.24 1.21
N LEU A 264 -15.96 14.09 0.66
CA LEU A 264 -15.56 12.91 1.44
C LEU A 264 -14.27 13.13 2.22
N TYR A 265 -13.31 13.81 1.59
CA TYR A 265 -12.02 14.16 2.16
C TYR A 265 -11.65 15.57 1.72
N PRO A 266 -11.92 16.58 2.54
CA PRO A 266 -11.53 17.97 2.24
C PRO A 266 -10.04 18.12 1.92
N CYS A 267 -9.20 17.22 2.44
CA CYS A 267 -7.76 17.17 2.21
C CYS A 267 -7.34 16.34 0.98
N LEU A 268 -8.28 15.70 0.25
CA LEU A 268 -7.94 14.91 -0.94
C LEU A 268 -7.59 15.84 -2.08
N LYS A 269 -6.33 15.79 -2.50
CA LYS A 269 -5.89 16.45 -3.72
C LYS A 269 -6.11 15.50 -4.89
N LEU A 270 -6.78 15.98 -5.94
CA LEU A 270 -7.02 15.19 -7.15
C LEU A 270 -5.70 14.76 -7.79
N ASP A 271 -4.68 15.62 -7.76
CA ASP A 271 -3.35 15.32 -8.26
C ASP A 271 -2.73 14.12 -7.54
N ASP A 272 -2.84 14.05 -6.20
CA ASP A 272 -2.32 12.91 -5.43
C ASP A 272 -3.04 11.60 -5.82
N LEU A 273 -4.35 11.67 -6.11
CA LEU A 273 -5.13 10.51 -6.56
C LEU A 273 -4.66 10.06 -7.94
N LEU A 274 -4.53 10.98 -8.89
CA LEU A 274 -4.09 10.67 -10.26
C LEU A 274 -2.67 10.13 -10.27
N ASP A 275 -1.75 10.75 -9.55
CA ASP A 275 -0.37 10.28 -9.44
C ASP A 275 -0.29 8.89 -8.81
N CYS A 276 -1.10 8.60 -7.80
CA CYS A 276 -1.18 7.27 -7.20
C CYS A 276 -1.72 6.23 -8.19
N VAL A 277 -2.78 6.55 -8.94
CA VAL A 277 -3.32 5.70 -10.01
C VAL A 277 -2.24 5.40 -11.05
N LEU A 278 -1.56 6.43 -11.55
CA LEU A 278 -0.49 6.27 -12.54
C LEU A 278 0.65 5.39 -12.02
N MET A 279 1.09 5.59 -10.78
CA MET A 279 2.15 4.78 -10.17
C MET A 279 1.78 3.30 -10.08
N ILE A 280 0.51 2.97 -9.79
CA ILE A 280 0.04 1.59 -9.75
C ILE A 280 -0.08 1.03 -11.18
N MET A 281 -0.57 1.83 -12.14
CA MET A 281 -0.71 1.39 -13.52
C MET A 281 0.64 1.13 -14.20
N GLU A 282 1.67 1.96 -13.95
CA GLU A 282 3.04 1.71 -14.43
C GLU A 282 3.56 0.33 -14.01
N TYR A 283 3.21 -0.15 -12.83
CA TYR A 283 3.59 -1.50 -12.39
C TYR A 283 3.00 -2.58 -13.31
N TYR A 284 1.73 -2.45 -13.72
CA TYR A 284 1.11 -3.41 -14.63
C TYR A 284 1.72 -3.34 -16.04
N GLU A 285 2.00 -2.14 -16.56
CA GLU A 285 2.69 -1.96 -17.84
C GLU A 285 4.08 -2.60 -17.84
N ASP A 286 4.86 -2.40 -16.77
CA ASP A 286 6.17 -3.04 -16.59
C ASP A 286 6.06 -4.57 -16.56
N MET A 287 5.00 -5.13 -15.97
CA MET A 287 4.76 -6.56 -15.90
C MET A 287 4.36 -7.15 -17.26
N ASP A 288 3.51 -6.47 -18.02
CA ASP A 288 3.10 -6.89 -19.36
C ASP A 288 4.29 -6.86 -20.33
N ASN A 289 5.12 -5.83 -20.29
CA ASN A 289 6.34 -5.74 -21.07
C ASN A 289 7.30 -6.91 -20.75
N LYS A 290 7.47 -7.27 -19.48
CA LYS A 290 8.31 -8.41 -19.07
C LYS A 290 7.72 -9.75 -19.50
N SER A 291 6.40 -9.94 -19.47
CA SER A 291 5.74 -11.16 -19.93
C SER A 291 5.92 -11.35 -21.44
N ASN A 292 5.77 -10.31 -22.23
CA ASN A 292 5.98 -10.30 -23.69
C ASN A 292 7.44 -10.60 -24.05
N PHE A 293 8.41 -10.11 -23.28
CA PHE A 293 9.83 -10.37 -23.48
C PHE A 293 10.19 -11.84 -23.23
N ASN A 294 9.61 -12.48 -22.20
CA ASN A 294 9.82 -13.89 -21.90
C ASN A 294 9.25 -14.84 -22.96
N PHE A 295 8.21 -14.42 -23.69
CA PHE A 295 7.67 -15.19 -24.83
C PHE A 295 8.54 -15.11 -26.07
N SER A 296 9.26 -14.01 -26.28
CA SER A 296 10.14 -13.82 -27.45
C SER A 296 11.50 -14.52 -27.33
N VAL A 297 11.95 -14.83 -26.12
CA VAL A 297 13.22 -15.55 -25.85
C VAL A 297 13.06 -17.06 -25.88
N LYS A 298 11.81 -17.60 -25.87
CA LYS A 298 11.51 -19.04 -25.93
C LYS A 298 11.10 -19.52 -27.34
N LYS A 299 11.20 -18.68 -28.35
CA LYS A 299 11.09 -19.07 -29.77
C LYS A 299 12.46 -19.02 -30.42
#